data_cd735169a9700d9e0cd7bc478afbb925
#
_entry.id   cd735169a9700d9e0cd7bc478afbb925
#
_cell.length_a   1.000
_cell.length_b   1.000
_cell.length_c   1.000
_cell.angle_alpha   90.00
_cell.angle_beta   90.00
_cell.angle_gamma   90.00
#
_symmetry.space_group_name_H-M   'P 1'
#
loop_
_entity.id
_entity.type
_entity.pdbx_description
1 polymer ?
#
loop_
_entity_poly.entity_id
_entity_poly.type
_entity_poly.pdbx_seq_one_letter_code
_entity_poly.pdbx_strand_id
1 'polypeptide(L)'
;NRSYVVVDVPEALWSNLGLTYLAHEHIETIWTKADTVLEPMEWNRHVDGSLDFERTLPNGIVFGTRVVPGRDAVRMESWLRNGTRQPLTGLRLQNCVMLKAAKGFHAQTGQNKVLRAPYAACRSEDGRRWVITAWDPLDGVWQNPPVPCMHSNGRLADCPPGQTVRARGWLWFYDGTDVAAELDRIEKTRWRSDSQSPHSGTASARLR
;
A
#
# COMPACT_ATOMS: atom_id res chain seq x y z
N ASN A 1 15.79 21.83 0.67
CA ASN A 1 14.44 21.37 0.96
C ASN A 1 14.08 20.26 -0.03
N ARG A 2 14.05 19.00 0.42
CA ARG A 2 13.63 17.88 -0.41
C ARG A 2 12.11 17.81 -0.35
N SER A 3 11.43 17.76 -1.51
CA SER A 3 10.01 17.46 -1.63
C SER A 3 9.86 15.94 -1.79
N TYR A 4 8.98 15.32 -1.01
CA TYR A 4 8.74 13.87 -1.07
C TYR A 4 7.32 13.52 -0.66
N VAL A 5 6.87 12.36 -1.10
CA VAL A 5 5.62 11.73 -0.71
C VAL A 5 5.96 10.57 0.22
N VAL A 6 5.24 10.45 1.34
CA VAL A 6 5.32 9.28 2.21
C VAL A 6 4.19 8.33 1.85
N VAL A 7 4.49 7.05 1.73
CA VAL A 7 3.49 6.01 1.45
C VAL A 7 3.60 4.93 2.51
N ASP A 8 2.58 4.82 3.35
CA ASP A 8 2.48 3.74 4.34
C ASP A 8 1.75 2.56 3.71
N VAL A 9 2.45 1.46 3.53
CA VAL A 9 1.97 0.26 2.84
C VAL A 9 2.30 -1.02 3.61
N PRO A 10 1.40 -1.47 4.50
CA PRO A 10 0.15 -0.82 4.90
C PRO A 10 0.35 0.20 6.02
N GLU A 11 -0.55 1.18 6.11
CA GLU A 11 -0.71 2.00 7.31
C GLU A 11 -1.38 1.19 8.43
N ALA A 12 -2.41 0.41 8.08
CA ALA A 12 -3.10 -0.47 9.01
C ALA A 12 -3.50 -1.79 8.33
N LEU A 13 -3.48 -2.87 9.12
CA LEU A 13 -3.95 -4.21 8.73
C LEU A 13 -5.09 -4.63 9.64
N TRP A 14 -6.23 -4.93 9.03
CA TRP A 14 -7.44 -5.39 9.72
C TRP A 14 -7.76 -6.84 9.38
N SER A 15 -8.35 -7.55 10.33
CA SER A 15 -8.90 -8.89 10.15
C SER A 15 -10.11 -9.11 11.07
N ASN A 16 -10.70 -10.29 11.05
CA ASN A 16 -11.69 -10.72 12.03
C ASN A 16 -11.17 -10.71 13.48
N LEU A 17 -9.86 -10.61 13.70
CA LEU A 17 -9.26 -10.44 15.03
C LEU A 17 -9.24 -8.96 15.48
N GLY A 18 -9.57 -8.03 14.61
CA GLY A 18 -9.48 -6.58 14.84
C GLY A 18 -8.30 -5.93 14.12
N LEU A 19 -7.81 -4.81 14.66
CA LEU A 19 -6.63 -4.10 14.13
C LEU A 19 -5.36 -4.85 14.54
N THR A 20 -4.75 -5.54 13.57
CA THR A 20 -3.59 -6.42 13.80
C THR A 20 -2.25 -5.73 13.56
N TYR A 21 -2.24 -4.59 12.87
CA TYR A 21 -1.05 -3.76 12.67
C TYR A 21 -1.45 -2.30 12.42
N LEU A 22 -0.63 -1.39 12.92
CA LEU A 22 -0.73 0.05 12.70
C LEU A 22 0.67 0.65 12.62
N ALA A 23 0.96 1.40 11.56
CA ALA A 23 2.27 2.03 11.34
C ALA A 23 2.51 3.21 12.29
N HIS A 24 1.47 3.93 12.66
CA HIS A 24 1.52 5.09 13.56
C HIS A 24 0.51 4.90 14.68
N GLU A 25 1.00 4.77 15.91
CA GLU A 25 0.14 4.54 17.08
C GLU A 25 -0.74 5.77 17.38
N HIS A 26 -2.02 5.69 17.01
CA HIS A 26 -3.05 6.68 17.33
C HIS A 26 -4.40 6.04 17.72
N ILE A 27 -4.53 4.73 17.53
CA ILE A 27 -5.62 3.88 18.03
C ILE A 27 -5.05 2.54 18.48
N GLU A 28 -5.77 1.87 19.38
CA GLU A 28 -5.30 0.61 19.95
C GLU A 28 -5.38 -0.56 18.95
N THR A 29 -4.29 -1.29 18.83
CA THR A 29 -4.22 -2.59 18.16
C THR A 29 -4.62 -3.73 19.12
N ILE A 30 -4.77 -4.95 18.60
CA ILE A 30 -4.94 -6.13 19.46
C ILE A 30 -3.73 -6.37 20.36
N TRP A 31 -2.55 -5.87 19.98
CA TRP A 31 -1.30 -6.03 20.74
C TRP A 31 -1.22 -5.03 21.90
N THR A 32 -1.49 -3.76 21.64
CA THR A 32 -1.48 -2.73 22.70
C THR A 32 -2.55 -3.00 23.75
N LYS A 33 -3.71 -3.56 23.34
CA LYS A 33 -4.75 -4.04 24.30
C LYS A 33 -4.29 -5.22 25.16
N ALA A 34 -3.28 -5.96 24.70
CA ALA A 34 -2.69 -7.10 25.41
C ALA A 34 -1.33 -6.75 26.01
N ASP A 35 -1.02 -5.46 26.18
CA ASP A 35 0.27 -4.95 26.71
C ASP A 35 1.50 -5.52 25.96
N THR A 36 1.33 -5.84 24.67
CA THR A 36 2.39 -6.40 23.83
C THR A 36 2.98 -5.30 22.95
N VAL A 37 4.27 -5.05 23.10
CA VAL A 37 5.02 -4.12 22.25
C VAL A 37 5.54 -4.86 21.01
N LEU A 38 5.29 -4.30 19.84
CA LEU A 38 5.88 -4.79 18.60
C LEU A 38 7.20 -4.06 18.34
N GLU A 39 8.25 -4.82 18.03
CA GLU A 39 9.54 -4.25 17.66
C GLU A 39 9.44 -3.33 16.43
N PRO A 40 10.31 -2.32 16.29
CA PRO A 40 10.37 -1.49 15.10
C PRO A 40 10.53 -2.32 13.82
N MET A 41 10.01 -1.80 12.71
CA MET A 41 10.10 -2.46 11.42
C MET A 41 11.07 -1.69 10.53
N GLU A 42 12.00 -2.44 9.91
CA GLU A 42 12.98 -1.89 8.99
C GLU A 42 12.72 -2.37 7.56
N TRP A 43 12.94 -1.47 6.60
CA TRP A 43 12.87 -1.78 5.18
C TRP A 43 14.22 -2.25 4.65
N ASN A 44 14.23 -3.40 3.98
CA ASN A 44 15.38 -3.86 3.19
C ASN A 44 15.47 -3.02 1.91
N ARG A 45 16.69 -2.57 1.60
CA ARG A 45 16.99 -1.80 0.38
C ARG A 45 17.82 -2.65 -0.56
N HIS A 46 17.34 -2.80 -1.80
CA HIS A 46 18.00 -3.62 -2.81
C HIS A 46 18.76 -2.75 -3.83
N VAL A 47 19.75 -3.35 -4.51
CA VAL A 47 20.61 -2.65 -5.48
C VAL A 47 19.83 -2.17 -6.72
N ASP A 48 18.70 -2.77 -7.04
CA ASP A 48 17.78 -2.37 -8.11
C ASP A 48 16.85 -1.23 -7.70
N GLY A 49 17.02 -0.67 -6.50
CA GLY A 49 16.21 0.39 -5.94
C GLY A 49 14.87 -0.08 -5.36
N SER A 50 14.57 -1.39 -5.43
CA SER A 50 13.38 -1.92 -4.76
C SER A 50 13.56 -1.94 -3.25
N LEU A 51 12.43 -1.91 -2.56
CA LEU A 51 12.35 -1.99 -1.11
C LEU A 51 11.39 -3.11 -0.74
N ASP A 52 11.66 -3.83 0.34
CA ASP A 52 10.69 -4.74 0.93
C ASP A 52 10.85 -4.84 2.45
N PHE A 53 9.85 -5.39 3.08
CA PHE A 53 9.92 -5.91 4.44
C PHE A 53 9.01 -7.13 4.57
N GLU A 54 9.30 -7.95 5.56
CA GLU A 54 8.41 -8.99 6.06
C GLU A 54 8.42 -8.96 7.58
N ARG A 55 7.25 -9.10 8.19
CA ARG A 55 7.08 -9.08 9.63
C ARG A 55 6.24 -10.26 10.09
N THR A 56 6.72 -10.95 11.12
CA THR A 56 5.95 -11.96 11.85
C THR A 56 5.34 -11.32 13.09
N LEU A 57 4.02 -11.43 13.23
CA LEU A 57 3.30 -11.00 14.42
C LEU A 57 3.30 -12.11 15.49
N PRO A 58 3.11 -11.77 16.78
CA PRO A 58 3.19 -12.76 17.88
C PRO A 58 2.23 -13.95 17.75
N ASN A 59 1.12 -13.81 17.02
CA ASN A 59 0.16 -14.90 16.77
C ASN A 59 0.50 -15.76 15.54
N GLY A 60 1.65 -15.50 14.88
CA GLY A 60 2.09 -16.24 13.70
C GLY A 60 1.58 -15.70 12.37
N ILE A 61 0.80 -14.63 12.34
CA ILE A 61 0.52 -13.92 11.08
C ILE A 61 1.84 -13.33 10.56
N VAL A 62 2.12 -13.55 9.28
CA VAL A 62 3.25 -12.92 8.58
C VAL A 62 2.68 -12.01 7.52
N PHE A 63 3.14 -10.78 7.46
CA PHE A 63 2.79 -9.86 6.38
C PHE A 63 4.01 -9.09 5.89
N GLY A 64 3.94 -8.62 4.67
CA GLY A 64 5.01 -7.84 4.09
C GLY A 64 4.54 -7.04 2.89
N THR A 65 5.43 -6.16 2.44
CA THR A 65 5.22 -5.38 1.22
C THR A 65 6.53 -5.27 0.45
N ARG A 66 6.45 -5.37 -0.86
CA ARG A 66 7.53 -5.03 -1.78
C ARG A 66 7.13 -3.83 -2.62
N VAL A 67 8.07 -2.89 -2.77
CA VAL A 67 7.92 -1.66 -3.56
C VAL A 67 9.00 -1.66 -4.63
N VAL A 68 8.59 -1.49 -5.88
CA VAL A 68 9.50 -1.49 -7.04
C VAL A 68 9.32 -0.19 -7.82
N PRO A 69 10.33 0.68 -7.83
CA PRO A 69 10.29 1.90 -8.66
C PRO A 69 10.33 1.52 -10.14
N GLY A 70 9.47 2.14 -10.93
CA GLY A 70 9.47 2.03 -12.38
C GLY A 70 9.62 3.41 -13.01
N ARG A 71 9.62 3.47 -14.33
CA ARG A 71 9.74 4.73 -15.09
C ARG A 71 8.53 5.65 -14.85
N ASP A 72 7.34 5.09 -14.93
CA ASP A 72 6.09 5.85 -14.96
C ASP A 72 5.24 5.65 -13.69
N ALA A 73 5.61 4.67 -12.87
CA ALA A 73 4.88 4.35 -11.64
C ALA A 73 5.78 3.61 -10.63
N VAL A 74 5.42 3.70 -9.37
CA VAL A 74 5.91 2.83 -8.31
C VAL A 74 4.92 1.68 -8.16
N ARG A 75 5.38 0.44 -8.32
CA ARG A 75 4.57 -0.76 -8.11
C ARG A 75 4.74 -1.26 -6.69
N MET A 76 3.65 -1.74 -6.10
CA MET A 76 3.61 -2.24 -4.74
C MET A 76 2.88 -3.58 -4.73
N GLU A 77 3.37 -4.54 -3.96
CA GLU A 77 2.68 -5.79 -3.69
C GLU A 77 2.72 -6.05 -2.19
N SER A 78 1.57 -6.19 -1.57
CA SER A 78 1.45 -6.58 -0.17
C SER A 78 0.92 -8.00 -0.07
N TRP A 79 1.42 -8.76 0.90
CA TRP A 79 0.97 -10.14 1.17
C TRP A 79 0.72 -10.34 2.65
N LEU A 80 -0.12 -11.34 2.93
CA LEU A 80 -0.32 -11.88 4.26
C LEU A 80 -0.33 -13.40 4.19
N ARG A 81 0.46 -14.05 5.04
CA ARG A 81 0.45 -15.50 5.28
C ARG A 81 -0.18 -15.77 6.64
N ASN A 82 -1.19 -16.61 6.66
CA ASN A 82 -1.87 -17.01 7.88
C ASN A 82 -1.10 -18.15 8.58
N GLY A 83 -0.30 -17.82 9.57
CA GLY A 83 0.36 -18.81 10.44
C GLY A 83 -0.46 -19.19 11.67
N THR A 84 -1.71 -18.74 11.78
CA THR A 84 -2.62 -19.13 12.86
C THR A 84 -3.32 -20.45 12.54
N ARG A 85 -4.08 -20.99 13.53
CA ARG A 85 -4.85 -22.23 13.35
C ARG A 85 -6.27 -21.99 12.82
N GLN A 86 -6.71 -20.73 12.73
CA GLN A 86 -8.06 -20.34 12.32
C GLN A 86 -8.01 -19.54 11.02
N PRO A 87 -9.07 -19.58 10.19
CA PRO A 87 -9.17 -18.72 9.04
C PRO A 87 -9.15 -17.25 9.44
N LEU A 88 -8.42 -16.44 8.66
CA LEU A 88 -8.47 -14.99 8.74
C LEU A 88 -9.44 -14.48 7.68
N THR A 89 -10.40 -13.66 8.09
CA THR A 89 -11.44 -13.11 7.22
C THR A 89 -11.52 -11.60 7.36
N GLY A 90 -12.21 -10.94 6.43
CA GLY A 90 -12.37 -9.49 6.48
C GLY A 90 -11.05 -8.73 6.39
N LEU A 91 -10.06 -9.30 5.72
CA LEU A 91 -8.71 -8.76 5.61
C LEU A 91 -8.69 -7.50 4.76
N ARG A 92 -8.26 -6.39 5.36
CA ARG A 92 -8.16 -5.08 4.71
C ARG A 92 -6.78 -4.46 4.95
N LEU A 93 -6.21 -3.91 3.90
CA LEU A 93 -4.98 -3.13 3.92
C LEU A 93 -5.35 -1.65 3.77
N GLN A 94 -5.27 -0.88 4.84
CA GLN A 94 -5.34 0.57 4.75
C GLN A 94 -3.98 1.08 4.29
N ASN A 95 -3.96 1.81 3.19
CA ASN A 95 -2.75 2.38 2.63
C ASN A 95 -2.89 3.90 2.59
N CYS A 96 -1.88 4.60 3.06
CA CYS A 96 -1.88 6.06 3.14
C CYS A 96 -0.86 6.66 2.19
N VAL A 97 -1.27 7.66 1.43
CA VAL A 97 -0.39 8.55 0.68
C VAL A 97 -0.41 9.90 1.36
N MET A 98 0.61 10.19 2.16
CA MET A 98 0.77 11.42 2.91
C MET A 98 1.55 12.46 2.10
N LEU A 99 0.95 13.62 1.90
CA LEU A 99 1.45 14.67 1.01
C LEU A 99 1.99 15.89 1.76
N LYS A 100 2.04 15.86 3.10
CA LYS A 100 2.47 17.00 3.94
C LYS A 100 3.84 17.57 3.55
N ALA A 101 4.77 16.72 3.13
CA ALA A 101 6.12 17.11 2.71
C ALA A 101 6.27 17.27 1.18
N ALA A 102 5.20 17.08 0.42
CA ALA A 102 5.20 17.21 -1.02
C ALA A 102 4.88 18.66 -1.41
N LYS A 103 5.87 19.38 -1.95
CA LYS A 103 5.74 20.78 -2.32
C LYS A 103 4.62 21.00 -3.34
N GLY A 104 3.65 21.83 -2.96
CA GLY A 104 2.46 22.14 -3.75
C GLY A 104 1.32 21.14 -3.60
N PHE A 105 1.40 20.17 -2.68
CA PHE A 105 0.34 19.18 -2.42
C PHE A 105 -0.12 19.16 -0.97
N HIS A 106 0.42 20.02 -0.14
CA HIS A 106 0.22 19.99 1.32
C HIS A 106 -1.10 20.64 1.80
N ALA A 107 -1.95 21.10 0.89
CA ALA A 107 -3.23 21.69 1.25
C ALA A 107 -4.15 20.68 1.94
N GLN A 108 -4.63 21.02 3.12
CA GLN A 108 -5.55 20.20 3.93
C GLN A 108 -7.00 20.47 3.50
N THR A 109 -7.35 20.03 2.30
CA THR A 109 -8.66 20.21 1.71
C THR A 109 -9.10 19.00 0.91
N GLY A 110 -10.43 18.81 0.79
CA GLY A 110 -11.00 17.81 -0.11
C GLY A 110 -11.13 18.28 -1.57
N GLN A 111 -11.02 19.59 -1.82
CA GLN A 111 -11.27 20.16 -3.15
C GLN A 111 -10.18 19.88 -4.18
N ASN A 112 -8.97 19.54 -3.73
CA ASN A 112 -7.85 19.17 -4.60
C ASN A 112 -7.77 17.66 -4.86
N LYS A 113 -8.76 16.88 -4.43
CA LYS A 113 -8.76 15.42 -4.54
C LYS A 113 -9.87 14.92 -5.44
N VAL A 114 -9.55 13.89 -6.23
CA VAL A 114 -10.49 13.14 -7.05
C VAL A 114 -10.50 11.70 -6.57
N LEU A 115 -11.66 11.22 -6.13
CA LEU A 115 -11.90 9.85 -5.70
C LEU A 115 -12.79 9.16 -6.75
N ARG A 116 -12.17 8.35 -7.59
CA ARG A 116 -12.83 7.54 -8.63
C ARG A 116 -12.32 6.11 -8.51
N ALA A 117 -13.04 5.27 -7.80
CA ALA A 117 -12.61 3.90 -7.51
C ALA A 117 -12.05 3.18 -8.77
N PRO A 118 -10.87 2.54 -8.66
CA PRO A 118 -10.05 2.34 -7.48
C PRO A 118 -9.06 3.49 -7.19
N TYR A 119 -9.12 4.59 -7.90
CA TYR A 119 -8.17 5.70 -7.85
C TYR A 119 -8.50 6.71 -6.77
N ALA A 120 -7.47 7.08 -6.01
CA ALA A 120 -7.41 8.32 -5.25
C ALA A 120 -6.33 9.20 -5.88
N ALA A 121 -6.67 10.44 -6.25
CA ALA A 121 -5.75 11.37 -6.89
C ALA A 121 -5.78 12.73 -6.17
N CYS A 122 -4.61 13.35 -6.02
CA CYS A 122 -4.46 14.68 -5.46
C CYS A 122 -3.79 15.61 -6.45
N ARG A 123 -4.39 16.79 -6.64
CA ARG A 123 -3.91 17.85 -7.52
C ARG A 123 -2.98 18.80 -6.76
N SER A 124 -1.88 19.22 -7.40
CA SER A 124 -1.01 20.28 -6.89
C SER A 124 -1.73 21.64 -6.89
N GLU A 125 -1.22 22.58 -6.08
CA GLU A 125 -1.76 23.94 -5.95
C GLU A 125 -1.75 24.72 -7.29
N ASP A 126 -0.74 24.48 -8.13
CA ASP A 126 -0.65 25.09 -9.48
C ASP A 126 -1.57 24.41 -10.51
N GLY A 127 -2.26 23.32 -10.11
CA GLY A 127 -3.21 22.59 -10.94
C GLY A 127 -2.59 21.73 -12.05
N ARG A 128 -1.27 21.61 -12.10
CA ARG A 128 -0.52 21.02 -13.25
C ARG A 128 0.09 19.66 -12.96
N ARG A 129 0.09 19.22 -11.72
CA ARG A 129 0.68 17.93 -11.31
C ARG A 129 -0.29 17.16 -10.43
N TRP A 130 -0.22 15.84 -10.53
CA TRP A 130 -1.05 14.92 -9.75
C TRP A 130 -0.22 13.79 -9.16
N VAL A 131 -0.59 13.40 -7.96
CA VAL A 131 -0.20 12.13 -7.35
C VAL A 131 -1.43 11.24 -7.37
N ILE A 132 -1.32 10.04 -7.92
CA ILE A 132 -2.43 9.10 -8.12
C ILE A 132 -2.04 7.77 -7.49
N THR A 133 -2.95 7.14 -6.74
CA THR A 133 -2.75 5.78 -6.21
C THR A 133 -3.97 4.92 -6.45
N ALA A 134 -3.76 3.62 -6.63
CA ALA A 134 -4.83 2.63 -6.72
C ALA A 134 -4.36 1.28 -6.20
N TRP A 135 -5.30 0.48 -5.68
CA TRP A 135 -5.08 -0.90 -5.22
C TRP A 135 -6.09 -1.85 -5.82
N ASP A 136 -5.65 -3.09 -6.01
CA ASP A 136 -6.47 -4.21 -6.51
C ASP A 136 -6.09 -5.52 -5.80
N PRO A 137 -7.05 -6.29 -5.28
CA PRO A 137 -8.47 -5.96 -5.12
C PRO A 137 -8.72 -4.74 -4.23
N LEU A 138 -9.74 -3.95 -4.57
CA LEU A 138 -10.10 -2.73 -3.85
C LEU A 138 -10.98 -3.03 -2.62
N ASP A 139 -10.70 -2.38 -1.48
CA ASP A 139 -11.63 -2.24 -0.36
C ASP A 139 -12.39 -0.90 -0.42
N GLY A 140 -11.70 0.20 -0.69
CA GLY A 140 -12.31 1.51 -0.83
C GLY A 140 -11.32 2.64 -1.08
N VAL A 141 -11.84 3.80 -1.50
CA VAL A 141 -11.08 5.05 -1.64
C VAL A 141 -11.69 6.13 -0.75
N TRP A 142 -10.83 6.89 -0.09
CA TRP A 142 -11.28 7.96 0.79
C TRP A 142 -10.17 9.01 1.03
N GLN A 143 -10.53 10.10 1.64
CA GLN A 143 -9.62 11.17 2.04
C GLN A 143 -9.87 11.57 3.50
N ASN A 144 -8.84 12.12 4.13
CA ASN A 144 -8.96 12.69 5.47
C ASN A 144 -8.74 14.20 5.39
N PRO A 145 -9.80 15.05 5.35
CA PRO A 145 -9.68 16.49 5.17
C PRO A 145 -8.81 17.21 6.22
N PRO A 146 -8.76 16.78 7.51
CA PRO A 146 -7.87 17.38 8.50
C PRO A 146 -6.38 17.20 8.24
N VAL A 147 -6.00 16.27 7.35
CA VAL A 147 -4.60 16.01 6.99
C VAL A 147 -4.46 15.89 5.47
N PRO A 148 -3.33 16.32 4.89
CA PRO A 148 -3.12 16.24 3.44
C PRO A 148 -2.76 14.81 3.03
N CYS A 149 -3.72 13.90 3.14
CA CYS A 149 -3.54 12.51 2.73
C CYS A 149 -4.72 11.99 1.91
N MET A 150 -4.49 10.90 1.21
CA MET A 150 -5.50 10.16 0.47
C MET A 150 -5.22 8.66 0.56
N HIS A 151 -6.27 7.87 0.39
CA HIS A 151 -6.24 6.44 0.55
C HIS A 151 -6.90 5.72 -0.61
N SER A 152 -6.26 4.68 -1.11
CA SER A 152 -6.86 3.59 -1.85
C SER A 152 -6.51 2.31 -1.09
N ASN A 153 -7.51 1.67 -0.52
CA ASN A 153 -7.30 0.54 0.38
C ASN A 153 -7.41 -0.78 -0.39
N GLY A 154 -6.47 -1.68 -0.14
CA GLY A 154 -6.51 -3.03 -0.69
C GLY A 154 -7.37 -3.96 0.15
N ARG A 155 -8.08 -4.88 -0.51
CA ARG A 155 -8.75 -6.00 0.11
C ARG A 155 -7.97 -7.28 -0.15
N LEU A 156 -7.65 -8.04 0.88
CA LEU A 156 -7.14 -9.39 0.72
C LEU A 156 -8.31 -10.39 0.78
N ALA A 157 -8.18 -11.49 0.05
CA ALA A 157 -9.12 -12.59 0.17
C ALA A 157 -9.06 -13.22 1.58
N ASP A 158 -10.10 -13.95 1.96
CA ASP A 158 -10.06 -14.76 3.18
C ASP A 158 -8.89 -15.76 3.09
N CYS A 159 -8.16 -15.89 4.19
CA CYS A 159 -6.90 -16.62 4.25
C CYS A 159 -6.99 -17.82 5.18
N PRO A 160 -7.18 -19.04 4.66
CA PRO A 160 -7.11 -20.26 5.47
C PRO A 160 -5.74 -20.42 6.15
N PRO A 161 -5.63 -21.23 7.23
CA PRO A 161 -4.37 -21.55 7.86
C PRO A 161 -3.31 -22.04 6.87
N GLY A 162 -2.09 -21.50 6.99
CA GLY A 162 -0.94 -21.83 6.13
C GLY A 162 -0.94 -21.19 4.73
N GLN A 163 -2.04 -20.57 4.31
CA GLN A 163 -2.14 -19.95 2.99
C GLN A 163 -1.59 -18.51 2.97
N THR A 164 -1.31 -18.04 1.75
CA THR A 164 -0.86 -16.66 1.50
C THR A 164 -1.82 -15.99 0.52
N VAL A 165 -2.21 -14.76 0.85
CA VAL A 165 -3.04 -13.88 0.01
C VAL A 165 -2.29 -12.59 -0.33
N ARG A 166 -2.64 -11.95 -1.46
CA ARG A 166 -1.92 -10.79 -1.97
C ARG A 166 -2.87 -9.72 -2.48
N ALA A 167 -2.39 -8.46 -2.43
CA ALA A 167 -2.98 -7.33 -3.12
C ALA A 167 -1.88 -6.51 -3.78
N ARG A 168 -2.20 -5.80 -4.85
CA ARG A 168 -1.26 -4.98 -5.61
C ARG A 168 -1.70 -3.54 -5.64
N GLY A 169 -0.73 -2.64 -5.61
CA GLY A 169 -0.94 -1.22 -5.65
C GLY A 169 0.03 -0.51 -6.57
N TRP A 170 -0.37 0.65 -7.02
CA TRP A 170 0.46 1.53 -7.84
C TRP A 170 0.37 2.95 -7.34
N LEU A 171 1.47 3.70 -7.55
CA LEU A 171 1.53 5.13 -7.35
C LEU A 171 2.11 5.77 -8.63
N TRP A 172 1.35 6.70 -9.23
CA TRP A 172 1.76 7.45 -10.43
C TRP A 172 1.96 8.91 -10.09
N PHE A 173 2.86 9.53 -10.85
CA PHE A 173 3.04 10.98 -10.89
C PHE A 173 2.67 11.45 -12.31
N TYR A 174 1.72 12.36 -12.40
CA TYR A 174 1.24 12.88 -13.68
C TYR A 174 1.46 14.37 -13.77
N ASP A 175 2.10 14.81 -14.87
CA ASP A 175 2.23 16.21 -15.25
C ASP A 175 1.18 16.53 -16.33
N GLY A 176 0.17 17.31 -15.96
CA GLY A 176 -0.94 17.67 -16.82
C GLY A 176 -2.14 18.20 -16.02
N THR A 177 -3.15 18.68 -16.73
CA THR A 177 -4.35 19.28 -16.13
C THR A 177 -5.58 18.38 -16.19
N ASP A 178 -5.60 17.38 -17.07
CA ASP A 178 -6.73 16.49 -17.29
C ASP A 178 -6.50 15.13 -16.63
N VAL A 179 -6.81 15.06 -15.33
CA VAL A 179 -6.68 13.80 -14.59
C VAL A 179 -7.69 12.74 -15.07
N ALA A 180 -8.85 13.13 -15.59
CA ALA A 180 -9.84 12.14 -16.05
C ALA A 180 -9.30 11.37 -17.26
N ALA A 181 -8.74 12.07 -18.24
CA ALA A 181 -8.07 11.44 -19.39
C ALA A 181 -6.88 10.58 -18.96
N GLU A 182 -6.11 11.02 -17.94
CA GLU A 182 -4.99 10.23 -17.42
C GLU A 182 -5.47 8.95 -16.73
N LEU A 183 -6.52 8.99 -15.91
CA LEU A 183 -7.08 7.79 -15.30
C LEU A 183 -7.57 6.80 -16.37
N ASP A 184 -8.21 7.28 -17.44
CA ASP A 184 -8.63 6.46 -18.58
C ASP A 184 -7.42 5.87 -19.34
N ARG A 185 -6.31 6.62 -19.45
CA ARG A 185 -5.05 6.12 -20.01
C ARG A 185 -4.46 5.01 -19.14
N ILE A 186 -4.44 5.19 -17.82
CA ILE A 186 -3.94 4.19 -16.87
C ILE A 186 -4.78 2.90 -16.97
N GLU A 187 -6.11 3.00 -17.05
CA GLU A 187 -6.98 1.81 -17.21
C GLU A 187 -6.62 1.01 -18.47
N LYS A 188 -6.31 1.69 -19.57
CA LYS A 188 -5.92 1.03 -20.83
C LYS A 188 -4.60 0.26 -20.73
N THR A 189 -3.75 0.56 -19.76
CA THR A 189 -2.50 -0.22 -19.53
C THR A 189 -2.77 -1.60 -18.94
N ARG A 190 -4.00 -1.88 -18.49
CA ARG A 190 -4.37 -3.14 -17.80
C ARG A 190 -3.49 -3.44 -16.58
N TRP A 191 -3.12 -2.41 -15.85
CA TRP A 191 -2.21 -2.48 -14.71
C TRP A 191 -2.59 -3.57 -13.67
N ARG A 192 -3.89 -3.91 -13.55
CA ARG A 192 -4.36 -5.00 -12.68
C ARG A 192 -3.95 -6.38 -13.17
N SER A 193 -3.74 -6.54 -14.48
CA SER A 193 -3.41 -7.82 -15.12
C SER A 193 -1.90 -8.07 -15.20
N ASP A 194 -1.07 -7.11 -14.76
CA ASP A 194 0.40 -7.18 -14.89
C ASP A 194 0.97 -8.22 -13.90
N SER A 195 0.89 -9.48 -14.34
CA SER A 195 1.30 -10.67 -13.59
C SER A 195 2.78 -10.99 -13.79
N GLN A 196 3.66 -10.01 -13.86
CA GLN A 196 5.07 -10.30 -13.78
C GLN A 196 5.42 -10.69 -12.33
N SER A 197 5.26 -11.97 -12.04
CA SER A 197 5.87 -12.61 -10.88
C SER A 197 7.37 -12.34 -10.90
N PRO A 198 7.97 -11.87 -9.82
CA PRO A 198 9.42 -11.92 -9.69
C PRO A 198 9.82 -13.40 -9.66
N HIS A 199 10.80 -13.74 -10.49
CA HIS A 199 11.39 -15.02 -10.71
C HIS A 199 11.35 -15.97 -9.49
N SER A 200 10.72 -17.12 -9.66
CA SER A 200 11.06 -18.33 -8.92
C SER A 200 12.48 -18.77 -9.34
N GLY A 201 13.46 -18.22 -8.68
CA GLY A 201 14.83 -18.71 -8.76
C GLY A 201 14.89 -20.08 -8.10
N THR A 202 14.63 -21.14 -8.84
CA THR A 202 15.03 -22.50 -8.46
C THR A 202 16.55 -22.55 -8.46
N ALA A 203 17.14 -22.39 -7.26
CA ALA A 203 18.52 -22.76 -7.04
C ALA A 203 18.62 -24.29 -7.23
N SER A 204 18.99 -24.72 -8.44
CA SER A 204 19.44 -26.09 -8.70
C SER A 204 20.81 -26.26 -8.08
N ALA A 205 20.86 -26.80 -6.85
CA ALA A 205 22.09 -27.32 -6.30
C ALA A 205 22.50 -28.54 -7.10
N ARG A 206 23.50 -28.41 -7.99
CA ARG A 206 24.25 -29.54 -8.51
C ARG A 206 25.42 -29.80 -7.56
N LEU A 207 25.28 -30.86 -6.76
CA LEU A 207 26.38 -31.54 -6.11
C LEU A 207 27.35 -32.09 -7.18
N ARG A 208 28.61 -31.76 -7.09
CA ARG A 208 29.77 -32.60 -7.43
C ARG A 208 30.87 -32.35 -6.41
#